data_9faf2a8e1de2b4b4db130ab22c2a7ece
#
_entry.id   9faf2a8e1de2b4b4db130ab22c2a7ece
#
_cell.length_a   1.000
_cell.length_b   1.000
_cell.length_c   1.000
_cell.angle_alpha   90.00
_cell.angle_beta   90.00
_cell.angle_gamma   90.00
#
_symmetry.space_group_name_H-M   'P 1'
#
loop_
_entity.id
_entity.type
_entity.pdbx_description
1 polymer ?
#
loop_
_entity_poly.entity_id
_entity_poly.type
_entity_poly.pdbx_seq_one_letter_code
_entity_poly.pdbx_strand_id
1 'polypeptide(L)'
;MPCQIYETETFSKLYEAMEKVEQDWVSKIKLQLIENPNTGKPLKFEWFREKKFGDKRLYYLIYKEVSRILLVSFGSKKEQQKIINHIIENKERYRKIIESV
;
A
#
# COMPACT_ATOMS: atom_id res chain seq x y z
N MET A 1 16.90 9.26 -1.83
CA MET A 1 17.19 7.83 -1.70
C MET A 1 15.99 7.00 -2.09
N PRO A 2 16.16 5.91 -2.86
CA PRO A 2 15.02 5.05 -3.18
C PRO A 2 14.47 4.39 -1.92
N CYS A 3 13.16 4.21 -1.90
CA CYS A 3 12.49 3.55 -0.77
C CYS A 3 12.56 2.03 -0.90
N GLN A 4 12.54 1.36 0.24
CA GLN A 4 12.38 -0.09 0.28
C GLN A 4 10.91 -0.40 0.47
N ILE A 5 10.42 -1.43 -0.22
CA ILE A 5 9.00 -1.81 -0.17
C ILE A 5 8.84 -3.11 0.59
N TYR A 6 7.89 -3.09 1.53
CA TYR A 6 7.50 -4.24 2.34
C TYR A 6 6.01 -4.49 2.17
N GLU A 7 5.56 -5.67 2.53
CA GLU A 7 4.15 -6.06 2.45
C GLU A 7 3.68 -6.61 3.78
N THR A 8 2.42 -6.32 4.14
CA THR A 8 1.79 -7.02 5.27
C THR A 8 1.48 -8.45 4.84
N GLU A 9 1.28 -9.33 5.81
CA GLU A 9 0.85 -10.70 5.53
C GLU A 9 -0.49 -10.69 4.78
N THR A 10 -1.41 -9.80 5.19
CA THR A 10 -2.69 -9.64 4.51
C THR A 10 -2.50 -9.29 3.05
N PHE A 11 -1.62 -8.33 2.74
CA PHE A 11 -1.38 -7.95 1.35
C PHE A 11 -0.77 -9.11 0.55
N SER A 12 0.17 -9.83 1.13
CA SER A 12 0.80 -10.97 0.45
C SER A 12 -0.23 -12.02 0.05
N LYS A 13 -1.18 -12.31 0.94
CA LYS A 13 -2.26 -13.25 0.64
C LYS A 13 -3.18 -12.73 -0.46
N LEU A 14 -3.50 -11.44 -0.42
CA LEU A 14 -4.32 -10.81 -1.47
C LEU A 14 -3.60 -10.89 -2.82
N TYR A 15 -2.30 -10.64 -2.83
CA TYR A 15 -1.49 -10.70 -4.04
C TYR A 15 -1.53 -12.10 -4.66
N GLU A 16 -1.38 -13.14 -3.84
CA GLU A 16 -1.41 -14.53 -4.32
C GLU A 16 -2.75 -14.88 -4.97
N ALA A 17 -3.85 -14.26 -4.50
CA ALA A 17 -5.18 -14.50 -5.02
C ALA A 17 -5.55 -13.62 -6.23
N MET A 18 -4.69 -12.66 -6.59
CA MET A 18 -4.94 -11.77 -7.72
C MET A 18 -4.82 -12.47 -9.06
N GLU A 19 -5.54 -11.95 -10.06
CA GLU A 19 -5.34 -12.35 -11.45
C GLU A 19 -3.97 -11.87 -11.93
N LYS A 20 -3.45 -12.54 -12.96
CA LYS A 20 -2.13 -12.21 -13.51
C LYS A 20 -1.99 -10.75 -13.88
N VAL A 21 -3.01 -10.16 -14.51
CA VAL A 21 -2.99 -8.78 -14.94
C VAL A 21 -2.85 -7.83 -13.74
N GLU A 22 -3.48 -8.16 -12.62
CA GLU A 22 -3.40 -7.37 -11.40
C GLU A 22 -2.00 -7.50 -10.78
N GLN A 23 -1.46 -8.71 -10.74
CA GLN A 23 -0.11 -8.95 -10.22
C GLN A 23 0.95 -8.19 -11.03
N ASP A 24 0.81 -8.19 -12.34
CA ASP A 24 1.73 -7.46 -13.22
C ASP A 24 1.64 -5.95 -12.97
N TRP A 25 0.43 -5.44 -12.77
CA TRP A 25 0.24 -4.03 -12.44
C TRP A 25 0.89 -3.68 -11.11
N VAL A 26 0.71 -4.51 -10.07
CA VAL A 26 1.33 -4.29 -8.76
C VAL A 26 2.85 -4.25 -8.90
N SER A 27 3.43 -5.15 -9.69
CA SER A 27 4.87 -5.17 -9.91
C SER A 27 5.38 -3.86 -10.53
N LYS A 28 4.64 -3.31 -11.49
CA LYS A 28 4.98 -2.01 -12.09
C LYS A 28 4.87 -0.88 -11.09
N ILE A 29 3.83 -0.89 -10.27
CA ILE A 29 3.62 0.16 -9.26
C ILE A 29 4.73 0.13 -8.21
N LYS A 30 5.19 -1.06 -7.81
CA LYS A 30 6.31 -1.16 -6.88
C LYS A 30 7.55 -0.42 -7.40
N LEU A 31 7.85 -0.56 -8.69
CA LEU A 31 8.99 0.13 -9.29
C LEU A 31 8.79 1.65 -9.26
N GLN A 32 7.58 2.12 -9.53
CA GLN A 32 7.27 3.55 -9.46
C GLN A 32 7.41 4.08 -8.04
N LEU A 33 6.92 3.33 -7.05
CA LEU A 33 6.94 3.75 -5.65
C LEU A 33 8.36 3.84 -5.09
N ILE A 34 9.26 2.98 -5.53
CA ILE A 34 10.66 3.02 -5.12
C ILE A 34 11.28 4.39 -5.48
N GLU A 35 10.98 4.88 -6.67
CA GLU A 35 11.51 6.15 -7.16
C GLU A 35 10.70 7.36 -6.68
N ASN A 36 9.38 7.20 -6.57
CA ASN A 36 8.49 8.29 -6.18
C ASN A 36 7.36 7.78 -5.30
N PRO A 37 7.55 7.79 -3.97
CA PRO A 37 6.51 7.30 -3.05
C PRO A 37 5.22 8.12 -3.11
N ASN A 38 5.26 9.35 -3.60
CA ASN A 38 4.09 10.21 -3.70
C ASN A 38 3.28 10.02 -4.99
N THR A 39 3.52 8.93 -5.72
CA THR A 39 2.82 8.61 -6.97
C THR A 39 1.30 8.47 -6.78
N GLY A 40 0.87 7.88 -5.67
CA GLY A 40 -0.54 7.70 -5.39
C GLY A 40 -1.21 8.94 -4.83
N LYS A 41 -2.54 8.90 -4.74
CA LYS A 41 -3.34 9.99 -4.19
C LYS A 41 -3.35 9.91 -2.66
N PRO A 42 -3.05 11.02 -1.94
CA PRO A 42 -3.16 11.00 -0.48
C PRO A 42 -4.62 10.87 -0.07
N LEU A 43 -4.87 10.09 0.98
CA LEU A 43 -6.22 9.92 1.50
C LEU A 43 -6.42 10.92 2.64
N LYS A 44 -6.44 10.45 3.88
CA LYS A 44 -6.64 11.34 5.02
C LYS A 44 -5.34 12.01 5.48
N PHE A 45 -4.22 11.36 5.22
CA PHE A 45 -2.89 11.81 5.66
C PHE A 45 -1.93 11.71 4.47
N GLU A 46 -0.87 12.53 4.47
CA GLU A 46 0.16 12.50 3.42
C GLU A 46 0.85 11.14 3.33
N TRP A 47 0.99 10.45 4.47
CA TRP A 47 1.67 9.16 4.53
C TRP A 47 0.77 7.98 4.18
N PHE A 48 -0.52 8.20 3.91
CA PHE A 48 -1.50 7.15 3.58
C PHE A 48 -2.04 7.41 2.18
N ARG A 49 -1.68 6.56 1.22
CA ARG A 49 -2.02 6.79 -0.18
C ARG A 49 -2.68 5.60 -0.85
N GLU A 50 -3.40 5.88 -1.92
CA GLU A 50 -4.00 4.86 -2.77
C GLU A 50 -3.57 5.04 -4.21
N LYS A 51 -3.53 3.93 -4.96
CA LYS A 51 -3.28 3.93 -6.40
C LYS A 51 -4.39 3.12 -7.07
N LYS A 52 -5.02 3.71 -8.09
CA LYS A 52 -6.16 3.08 -8.76
C LYS A 52 -5.73 2.12 -9.86
N PHE A 53 -6.48 1.02 -9.98
CA PHE A 53 -6.41 0.09 -11.10
C PHE A 53 -7.84 -0.30 -11.45
N GLY A 54 -8.44 0.40 -12.44
CA GLY A 54 -9.86 0.21 -12.75
C GLY A 54 -10.72 0.58 -11.53
N ASP A 55 -11.58 -0.35 -11.13
CA ASP A 55 -12.44 -0.17 -9.95
C ASP A 55 -11.76 -0.63 -8.66
N LYS A 56 -10.51 -1.03 -8.73
CA LYS A 56 -9.75 -1.50 -7.57
C LYS A 56 -8.71 -0.47 -7.13
N ARG A 57 -8.24 -0.59 -5.90
CA ARG A 57 -7.27 0.31 -5.31
C ARG A 57 -6.24 -0.45 -4.50
N LEU A 58 -5.00 -0.05 -4.68
CA LEU A 58 -3.88 -0.49 -3.86
C LEU A 58 -3.67 0.57 -2.78
N TYR A 59 -3.58 0.15 -1.52
CA TYR A 59 -3.35 1.04 -0.38
C TYR A 59 -1.97 0.83 0.19
N TYR A 60 -1.26 1.95 0.46
CA TYR A 60 0.08 1.84 1.01
C TYR A 60 0.39 2.99 1.97
N LEU A 61 1.36 2.77 2.83
CA LEU A 61 1.82 3.72 3.83
C LEU A 61 3.26 4.10 3.57
N ILE A 62 3.59 5.38 3.76
CA ILE A 62 4.92 5.92 3.54
C ILE A 62 5.54 6.29 4.88
N TYR A 63 6.75 5.77 5.13
CA TYR A 63 7.52 6.09 6.34
C TYR A 63 8.80 6.78 5.90
N LYS A 64 8.71 8.11 5.74
CA LYS A 64 9.81 8.92 5.17
C LYS A 64 11.09 8.85 5.99
N GLU A 65 10.97 8.85 7.31
CA GLU A 65 12.11 8.87 8.21
C GLU A 65 13.02 7.64 8.07
N VAL A 66 12.48 6.54 7.55
CA VAL A 66 13.27 5.32 7.32
C VAL A 66 13.30 4.91 5.85
N SER A 67 12.74 5.72 4.97
CA SER A 67 12.67 5.46 3.52
C SER A 67 12.06 4.09 3.21
N ARG A 68 10.92 3.80 3.84
CA ARG A 68 10.20 2.53 3.66
C ARG A 68 8.76 2.77 3.30
N ILE A 69 8.21 1.85 2.50
CA ILE A 69 6.80 1.83 2.11
C ILE A 69 6.24 0.48 2.48
N LEU A 70 5.02 0.49 3.05
CA LEU A 70 4.32 -0.74 3.40
C LEU A 70 3.06 -0.86 2.56
N LEU A 71 2.94 -1.93 1.75
CA LEU A 71 1.73 -2.23 1.01
C LEU A 71 0.79 -2.96 1.98
N VAL A 72 -0.41 -2.41 2.19
CA VAL A 72 -1.29 -2.90 3.26
C VAL A 72 -2.57 -3.54 2.78
N SER A 73 -3.13 -3.14 1.64
CA SER A 73 -4.38 -3.73 1.17
C SER A 73 -4.62 -3.47 -0.31
N PHE A 74 -5.58 -4.21 -0.86
CA PHE A 74 -6.03 -4.07 -2.24
C PHE A 74 -7.49 -4.52 -2.27
N GLY A 75 -8.36 -3.69 -2.83
CA GLY A 75 -9.77 -4.01 -2.87
C GLY A 75 -10.55 -3.13 -3.81
N SER A 76 -11.84 -3.43 -3.99
CA SER A 76 -12.71 -2.69 -4.88
C SER A 76 -13.11 -1.35 -4.29
N LYS A 77 -13.63 -0.47 -5.16
CA LYS A 77 -14.17 0.83 -4.74
C LYS A 77 -15.26 0.68 -3.67
N LYS A 78 -16.07 -0.38 -3.76
CA LYS A 78 -17.14 -0.62 -2.78
C LYS A 78 -16.60 -0.83 -1.37
N GLU A 79 -15.40 -1.38 -1.25
CA GLU A 79 -14.77 -1.67 0.02
C GLU A 79 -13.91 -0.53 0.56
N GLN A 80 -13.77 0.54 -0.22
CA GLN A 80 -12.83 1.62 0.05
C GLN A 80 -12.94 2.19 1.47
N GLN A 81 -14.13 2.60 1.88
CA GLN A 81 -14.29 3.24 3.18
C GLN A 81 -13.98 2.28 4.32
N LYS A 82 -14.39 1.03 4.19
CA LYS A 82 -14.11 0.00 5.18
C LYS A 82 -12.61 -0.24 5.32
N ILE A 83 -11.92 -0.32 4.19
CA ILE A 83 -10.46 -0.53 4.17
C ILE A 83 -9.75 0.67 4.80
N ILE A 84 -10.13 1.89 4.42
CA ILE A 84 -9.53 3.11 4.96
C ILE A 84 -9.68 3.16 6.48
N ASN A 85 -10.88 2.90 6.99
CA ASN A 85 -11.14 2.91 8.42
C ASN A 85 -10.29 1.88 9.16
N HIS A 86 -10.20 0.67 8.59
CA HIS A 86 -9.40 -0.41 9.18
C HIS A 86 -7.92 -0.02 9.25
N ILE A 87 -7.39 0.56 8.19
CA ILE A 87 -5.97 0.95 8.15
C ILE A 87 -5.68 2.04 9.18
N ILE A 88 -6.56 3.05 9.27
CA ILE A 88 -6.37 4.13 10.24
C ILE A 88 -6.42 3.59 11.68
N GLU A 89 -7.35 2.70 11.98
CA GLU A 89 -7.48 2.09 13.29
C GLU A 89 -6.25 1.26 13.68
N ASN A 90 -5.55 0.72 12.69
CA ASN A 90 -4.40 -0.15 12.92
C ASN A 90 -3.06 0.50 12.60
N LYS A 91 -3.01 1.82 12.49
CA LYS A 91 -1.79 2.53 12.07
C LYS A 91 -0.58 2.26 12.96
N GLU A 92 -0.79 2.13 14.27
CA GLU A 92 0.31 1.85 15.20
C GLU A 92 0.86 0.43 15.03
N ARG A 93 -0.01 -0.51 14.71
CA ARG A 93 0.38 -1.88 14.40
C ARG A 93 1.27 -1.94 13.16
N TYR A 94 0.91 -1.19 12.13
CA TYR A 94 1.71 -1.12 10.90
C TYR A 94 3.06 -0.46 11.15
N ARG A 95 3.10 0.57 11.98
CA ARG A 95 4.36 1.21 12.34
C ARG A 95 5.31 0.22 13.01
N LYS A 96 4.80 -0.61 13.91
CA LYS A 96 5.62 -1.64 14.56
C LYS A 96 6.19 -2.63 13.55
N ILE A 97 5.40 -3.01 12.55
CA ILE A 97 5.87 -3.91 11.49
C ILE A 97 7.05 -3.27 10.76
N ILE A 98 6.92 -2.02 10.36
CA ILE A 98 7.97 -1.31 9.61
C ILE A 98 9.22 -1.08 10.47
N GLU A 99 9.07 -0.85 11.75
CA GLU A 99 10.21 -0.62 12.65
C GLU A 99 11.00 -1.90 12.94
N SER A 100 10.38 -3.06 12.75
CA SER A 100 11.02 -4.35 13.04
C SER A 100 11.72 -4.99 11.85
N VAL A 101 11.66 -4.39 10.68
CA VAL A 101 12.32 -4.96 9.49
C VAL A 101 13.64 -4.28 9.19
#